data_7f059d1d648f2338645123ef6fabb2be
#
_entry.id   7f059d1d648f2338645123ef6fabb2be
#
_cell.length_a   1.000
_cell.length_b   1.000
_cell.length_c   1.000
_cell.angle_alpha   90.00
_cell.angle_beta   90.00
_cell.angle_gamma   90.00
#
_symmetry.space_group_name_H-M   'P 1'
#
loop_
_entity.id
_entity.type
_entity.pdbx_description
1 polymer ?
#
loop_
_entity_poly.entity_id
_entity_poly.type
_entity_poly.pdbx_seq_one_letter_code
_entity_poly.pdbx_strand_id
1 'polypeptide(L)'
;RMSMPGMMETVLNVGLTSKTIPGLIKKTNNPRFVYDAYRRLIMMYSDVVMEKAAGIEPKEGKGIRHQLEGILDTFKESKGYDSDINLTAKDWELISNNFKECIKTTLGSSFPDDPYEQLWGGIKAVFQSWNGKRAISYRKIENIPHEWGTAVNVQAMVFGNTGEQSATGVAFTRNPATGTNNFYGEWLQNAQGEDVVAGTRTPHPLNEATKTSESQHLESLEVFMPEVYESLDKIRKTLEKHYNDMQDIEFTIEEGKLWMLQTRT
;
A
#
# COMPACT_ATOMS: atom_id res chain seq x y z
N ARG A 1 15.47 -11.58 13.98
CA ARG A 1 14.25 -11.23 13.25
C ARG A 1 14.18 -12.11 12.00
N MET A 2 13.08 -12.81 11.82
CA MET A 2 12.81 -13.55 10.57
C MET A 2 11.86 -12.75 9.72
N SER A 3 12.15 -12.64 8.42
CA SER A 3 11.25 -12.03 7.44
C SER A 3 10.12 -13.01 7.14
N MET A 4 8.89 -12.52 7.06
CA MET A 4 7.69 -13.30 6.67
C MET A 4 6.88 -12.46 5.65
N PRO A 5 7.38 -12.30 4.41
CA PRO A 5 6.80 -11.40 3.42
C PRO A 5 5.33 -11.73 3.14
N GLY A 6 4.44 -10.75 3.19
CA GLY A 6 3.02 -10.90 2.91
C GLY A 6 2.22 -11.75 3.92
N MET A 7 2.85 -12.18 5.04
CA MET A 7 2.16 -13.04 6.02
C MET A 7 1.44 -12.26 7.11
N MET A 8 1.96 -11.08 7.48
CA MET A 8 1.32 -10.20 8.44
C MET A 8 0.46 -9.16 7.73
N GLU A 9 -0.64 -8.79 8.36
CA GLU A 9 -1.50 -7.74 7.82
C GLU A 9 -0.88 -6.35 8.02
N THR A 10 -1.29 -5.42 7.16
CA THR A 10 -0.96 -3.99 7.23
C THR A 10 -2.25 -3.21 7.11
N VAL A 11 -2.40 -2.13 7.86
CA VAL A 11 -3.55 -1.21 7.75
C VAL A 11 -3.01 0.18 7.48
N LEU A 12 -3.33 0.72 6.31
CA LEU A 12 -2.87 2.02 5.84
C LEU A 12 -3.91 3.11 6.11
N ASN A 13 -3.47 4.36 6.12
CA ASN A 13 -4.31 5.55 6.25
C ASN A 13 -5.12 5.64 7.57
N VAL A 14 -4.71 4.92 8.61
CA VAL A 14 -5.36 4.95 9.93
C VAL A 14 -5.39 6.37 10.47
N GLY A 15 -6.53 6.77 11.01
CA GLY A 15 -6.75 8.11 11.56
C GLY A 15 -7.56 9.04 10.66
N LEU A 16 -7.91 8.62 9.42
CA LEU A 16 -8.86 9.36 8.59
C LEU A 16 -10.29 9.15 9.09
N THR A 17 -10.92 10.23 9.51
CA THR A 17 -12.27 10.29 10.08
C THR A 17 -12.98 11.53 9.57
N SER A 18 -14.28 11.64 9.82
CA SER A 18 -15.05 12.86 9.50
C SER A 18 -14.43 14.13 10.12
N LYS A 19 -13.72 14.00 11.25
CA LYS A 19 -13.09 15.12 11.97
C LYS A 19 -11.70 15.47 11.43
N THR A 20 -10.92 14.49 10.94
CA THR A 20 -9.53 14.69 10.51
C THR A 20 -9.39 14.99 9.03
N ILE A 21 -10.31 14.52 8.19
CA ILE A 21 -10.38 14.77 6.75
C ILE A 21 -10.30 16.27 6.42
N PRO A 22 -11.09 17.18 7.03
CA PRO A 22 -11.02 18.61 6.71
C PRO A 22 -9.63 19.21 6.96
N GLY A 23 -8.94 18.78 8.02
CA GLY A 23 -7.58 19.21 8.34
C GLY A 23 -6.56 18.76 7.28
N LEU A 24 -6.66 17.52 6.80
CA LEU A 24 -5.79 17.00 5.76
C LEU A 24 -6.08 17.67 4.40
N ILE A 25 -7.34 17.93 4.06
CA ILE A 25 -7.71 18.69 2.85
C ILE A 25 -7.09 20.09 2.90
N LYS A 26 -7.20 20.78 4.06
CA LYS A 26 -6.58 22.10 4.22
C LYS A 26 -5.05 22.07 4.06
N LYS A 27 -4.40 21.01 4.58
CA LYS A 27 -2.95 20.84 4.48
C LYS A 27 -2.47 20.56 3.06
N THR A 28 -3.18 19.68 2.34
CA THR A 28 -2.75 19.20 1.01
C THR A 28 -3.32 20.03 -0.14
N ASN A 29 -4.35 20.82 0.13
CA ASN A 29 -5.17 21.50 -0.89
C ASN A 29 -5.67 20.55 -2.00
N ASN A 30 -5.82 19.26 -1.67
CA ASN A 30 -6.19 18.21 -2.62
C ASN A 30 -7.29 17.30 -2.03
N PRO A 31 -8.57 17.71 -2.08
CA PRO A 31 -9.67 16.92 -1.55
C PRO A 31 -9.82 15.56 -2.26
N ARG A 32 -9.49 15.48 -3.56
CA ARG A 32 -9.56 14.22 -4.30
C ARG A 32 -8.63 13.18 -3.71
N PHE A 33 -7.38 13.54 -3.46
CA PHE A 33 -6.39 12.68 -2.80
C PHE A 33 -6.88 12.20 -1.43
N VAL A 34 -7.41 13.11 -0.60
CA VAL A 34 -7.83 12.78 0.76
C VAL A 34 -9.00 11.80 0.77
N TYR A 35 -10.00 12.00 -0.09
CA TYR A 35 -11.12 11.06 -0.17
C TYR A 35 -10.73 9.73 -0.82
N ASP A 36 -9.78 9.68 -1.75
CA ASP A 36 -9.21 8.43 -2.26
C ASP A 36 -8.47 7.66 -1.14
N ALA A 37 -7.65 8.34 -0.33
CA ALA A 37 -7.00 7.74 0.83
C ALA A 37 -8.04 7.22 1.87
N TYR A 38 -9.12 7.96 2.08
CA TYR A 38 -10.19 7.56 2.99
C TYR A 38 -10.94 6.31 2.50
N ARG A 39 -11.32 6.25 1.22
CA ARG A 39 -11.98 5.04 0.69
C ARG A 39 -11.07 3.81 0.76
N ARG A 40 -9.73 3.98 0.55
CA ARG A 40 -8.73 2.91 0.69
C ARG A 40 -8.67 2.41 2.13
N LEU A 41 -8.67 3.31 3.11
CA LEU A 41 -8.78 2.94 4.52
C LEU A 41 -10.06 2.14 4.78
N ILE A 42 -11.22 2.60 4.31
CA ILE A 42 -12.49 1.92 4.54
C ILE A 42 -12.46 0.49 3.97
N MET A 43 -11.97 0.30 2.74
CA MET A 43 -11.86 -1.02 2.13
C MET A 43 -10.92 -1.95 2.89
N MET A 44 -9.71 -1.47 3.20
CA MET A 44 -8.68 -2.27 3.87
C MET A 44 -9.09 -2.58 5.32
N TYR A 45 -9.58 -1.59 6.05
CA TYR A 45 -9.97 -1.75 7.45
C TYR A 45 -11.17 -2.69 7.61
N SER A 46 -12.16 -2.58 6.75
CA SER A 46 -13.33 -3.47 6.80
C SER A 46 -12.96 -4.92 6.50
N ASP A 47 -12.08 -5.17 5.55
CA ASP A 47 -11.58 -6.51 5.21
C ASP A 47 -10.68 -7.07 6.32
N VAL A 48 -9.66 -6.32 6.73
CA VAL A 48 -8.62 -6.83 7.64
C VAL A 48 -9.09 -6.83 9.09
N VAL A 49 -9.73 -5.75 9.54
CA VAL A 49 -10.08 -5.57 10.96
C VAL A 49 -11.50 -6.04 11.27
N MET A 50 -12.47 -5.63 10.45
CA MET A 50 -13.88 -5.86 10.77
C MET A 50 -14.37 -7.23 10.31
N GLU A 51 -13.75 -7.84 9.30
CA GLU A 51 -14.11 -9.19 8.81
C GLU A 51 -13.10 -10.24 9.27
N LYS A 52 -11.86 -10.21 8.80
CA LYS A 52 -10.86 -11.25 9.07
C LYS A 52 -10.46 -11.34 10.54
N ALA A 53 -10.09 -10.22 11.16
CA ALA A 53 -9.70 -10.20 12.58
C ALA A 53 -10.88 -10.46 13.53
N ALA A 54 -12.11 -10.23 13.10
CA ALA A 54 -13.31 -10.63 13.84
C ALA A 54 -13.63 -12.13 13.71
N GLY A 55 -12.88 -12.87 12.91
CA GLY A 55 -13.08 -14.31 12.70
C GLY A 55 -14.25 -14.63 11.76
N ILE A 56 -14.70 -13.67 10.97
CA ILE A 56 -15.74 -13.88 9.97
C ILE A 56 -15.09 -14.52 8.74
N GLU A 57 -15.58 -15.71 8.36
CA GLU A 57 -15.13 -16.41 7.15
C GLU A 57 -16.28 -16.38 6.12
N PRO A 58 -16.31 -15.40 5.21
CA PRO A 58 -17.34 -15.33 4.18
C PRO A 58 -17.16 -16.45 3.16
N LYS A 59 -18.25 -16.81 2.47
CA LYS A 59 -18.16 -17.68 1.29
C LYS A 59 -17.34 -17.01 0.20
N GLU A 60 -16.71 -17.79 -0.65
CA GLU A 60 -15.94 -17.28 -1.79
C GLU A 60 -16.76 -16.26 -2.62
N GLY A 61 -16.13 -15.12 -2.92
CA GLY A 61 -16.79 -14.01 -3.63
C GLY A 61 -17.86 -13.25 -2.83
N LYS A 62 -18.01 -13.51 -1.51
CA LYS A 62 -18.99 -12.80 -0.64
C LYS A 62 -18.36 -11.97 0.46
N GLY A 63 -17.02 -11.93 0.54
CA GLY A 63 -16.31 -11.10 1.50
C GLY A 63 -16.63 -9.60 1.33
N ILE A 64 -16.46 -8.84 2.41
CA ILE A 64 -16.78 -7.41 2.40
C ILE A 64 -15.98 -6.68 1.30
N ARG A 65 -14.70 -6.99 1.13
CA ARG A 65 -13.85 -6.39 0.09
C ARG A 65 -14.47 -6.53 -1.30
N HIS A 66 -14.91 -7.74 -1.66
CA HIS A 66 -15.53 -8.01 -2.97
C HIS A 66 -16.82 -7.21 -3.19
N GLN A 67 -17.64 -7.06 -2.12
CA GLN A 67 -18.86 -6.25 -2.20
C GLN A 67 -18.54 -4.77 -2.43
N LEU A 68 -17.51 -4.23 -1.75
CA LEU A 68 -17.08 -2.84 -1.92
C LEU A 68 -16.48 -2.60 -3.31
N GLU A 69 -15.69 -3.53 -3.84
CA GLU A 69 -15.19 -3.51 -5.22
C GLU A 69 -16.37 -3.47 -6.22
N GLY A 70 -17.38 -4.29 -6.04
CA GLY A 70 -18.60 -4.27 -6.85
C GLY A 70 -19.35 -2.93 -6.83
N ILE A 71 -19.40 -2.25 -5.68
CA ILE A 71 -19.98 -0.90 -5.57
C ILE A 71 -19.16 0.11 -6.39
N LEU A 72 -17.82 0.05 -6.29
CA LEU A 72 -16.93 0.92 -7.03
C LEU A 72 -17.08 0.72 -8.55
N ASP A 73 -17.09 -0.53 -9.00
CA ASP A 73 -17.20 -0.86 -10.42
C ASP A 73 -18.57 -0.42 -10.98
N THR A 74 -19.66 -0.72 -10.29
CA THR A 74 -21.01 -0.24 -10.66
C THR A 74 -21.07 1.28 -10.73
N PHE A 75 -20.40 1.98 -9.80
CA PHE A 75 -20.35 3.44 -9.81
C PHE A 75 -19.61 3.97 -11.05
N LYS A 76 -18.43 3.40 -11.37
CA LYS A 76 -17.66 3.75 -12.57
C LYS A 76 -18.46 3.51 -13.84
N GLU A 77 -19.08 2.35 -13.98
CA GLU A 77 -19.94 2.00 -15.11
C GLU A 77 -21.08 3.00 -15.28
N SER A 78 -21.74 3.40 -14.19
CA SER A 78 -22.84 4.38 -14.24
C SER A 78 -22.43 5.77 -14.74
N LYS A 79 -21.14 6.09 -14.61
CA LYS A 79 -20.53 7.35 -15.06
C LYS A 79 -19.83 7.23 -16.42
N GLY A 80 -19.66 6.03 -16.96
CA GLY A 80 -18.88 5.77 -18.16
C GLY A 80 -17.37 5.98 -17.94
N TYR A 81 -16.87 5.67 -16.73
CA TYR A 81 -15.45 5.82 -16.38
C TYR A 81 -14.72 4.48 -16.45
N ASP A 82 -13.62 4.45 -17.19
CA ASP A 82 -12.79 3.27 -17.37
C ASP A 82 -11.71 3.14 -16.28
N SER A 83 -11.45 4.21 -15.54
CA SER A 83 -10.36 4.26 -14.54
C SER A 83 -10.71 5.09 -13.31
N ASP A 84 -10.13 4.70 -12.18
CA ASP A 84 -10.20 5.43 -10.91
C ASP A 84 -9.68 6.88 -11.01
N ILE A 85 -8.82 7.17 -12.00
CA ILE A 85 -8.28 8.52 -12.27
C ILE A 85 -9.39 9.50 -12.62
N ASN A 86 -10.46 9.05 -13.24
CA ASN A 86 -11.58 9.87 -13.69
C ASN A 86 -12.52 10.31 -12.55
N LEU A 87 -12.41 9.65 -11.39
CA LEU A 87 -13.25 9.93 -10.23
C LEU A 87 -12.85 11.24 -9.55
N THR A 88 -13.82 12.10 -9.30
CA THR A 88 -13.64 13.38 -8.61
C THR A 88 -13.63 13.19 -7.08
N ALA A 89 -13.29 14.25 -6.33
CA ALA A 89 -13.39 14.27 -4.88
C ALA A 89 -14.83 13.95 -4.39
N LYS A 90 -15.83 14.49 -5.08
CA LYS A 90 -17.25 14.27 -4.77
C LYS A 90 -17.66 12.82 -5.02
N ASP A 91 -17.16 12.22 -6.09
CA ASP A 91 -17.42 10.80 -6.38
C ASP A 91 -16.82 9.91 -5.29
N TRP A 92 -15.57 10.16 -4.88
CA TRP A 92 -14.92 9.43 -3.80
C TRP A 92 -15.62 9.60 -2.45
N GLU A 93 -16.12 10.79 -2.13
CA GLU A 93 -16.93 11.03 -0.92
C GLU A 93 -18.23 10.19 -0.94
N LEU A 94 -18.93 10.18 -2.07
CA LEU A 94 -20.17 9.41 -2.24
C LEU A 94 -19.90 7.90 -2.15
N ILE A 95 -18.89 7.41 -2.85
CA ILE A 95 -18.46 5.99 -2.79
C ILE A 95 -18.11 5.60 -1.36
N SER A 96 -17.36 6.44 -0.63
CA SER A 96 -17.01 6.19 0.78
C SER A 96 -18.26 6.08 1.68
N ASN A 97 -19.29 6.86 1.43
CA ASN A 97 -20.54 6.76 2.15
C ASN A 97 -21.30 5.46 1.81
N ASN A 98 -21.36 5.09 0.53
CA ASN A 98 -21.95 3.81 0.10
C ASN A 98 -21.21 2.62 0.71
N PHE A 99 -19.90 2.68 0.81
CA PHE A 99 -19.07 1.66 1.46
C PHE A 99 -19.46 1.51 2.95
N LYS A 100 -19.59 2.62 3.68
CA LYS A 100 -19.97 2.58 5.10
C LYS A 100 -21.36 1.98 5.32
N GLU A 101 -22.32 2.27 4.45
CA GLU A 101 -23.67 1.67 4.53
C GLU A 101 -23.62 0.17 4.21
N CYS A 102 -22.85 -0.26 3.19
CA CYS A 102 -22.66 -1.67 2.89
C CYS A 102 -22.02 -2.42 4.07
N ILE A 103 -20.96 -1.86 4.67
CA ILE A 103 -20.28 -2.44 5.83
C ILE A 103 -21.26 -2.61 6.99
N LYS A 104 -22.03 -1.59 7.32
CA LYS A 104 -23.03 -1.63 8.40
C LYS A 104 -24.07 -2.71 8.16
N THR A 105 -24.56 -2.83 6.93
CA THR A 105 -25.57 -3.82 6.56
C THR A 105 -25.01 -5.24 6.57
N THR A 106 -23.77 -5.44 6.05
CA THR A 106 -23.17 -6.75 5.90
C THR A 106 -22.56 -7.28 7.19
N LEU A 107 -21.81 -6.42 7.92
CA LEU A 107 -21.08 -6.83 9.11
C LEU A 107 -21.83 -6.50 10.43
N GLY A 108 -22.95 -5.79 10.37
CA GLY A 108 -23.77 -5.44 11.53
C GLY A 108 -23.17 -4.37 12.44
N SER A 109 -22.02 -3.78 12.06
CA SER A 109 -21.36 -2.72 12.82
C SER A 109 -20.94 -1.57 11.89
N SER A 110 -20.98 -0.35 12.42
CA SER A 110 -20.57 0.84 11.67
C SER A 110 -19.06 0.91 11.54
N PHE A 111 -18.57 1.47 10.43
CA PHE A 111 -17.15 1.81 10.28
C PHE A 111 -16.74 2.83 11.34
N PRO A 112 -15.63 2.63 12.09
CA PRO A 112 -15.26 3.49 13.20
C PRO A 112 -14.84 4.89 12.72
N ASP A 113 -15.43 5.92 13.34
CA ASP A 113 -15.13 7.34 13.06
C ASP A 113 -14.30 8.00 14.18
N ASP A 114 -13.59 7.20 14.94
CA ASP A 114 -12.62 7.62 15.94
C ASP A 114 -11.22 7.13 15.59
N PRO A 115 -10.19 8.02 15.53
CA PRO A 115 -8.84 7.62 15.11
C PRO A 115 -8.16 6.65 16.06
N TYR A 116 -8.46 6.69 17.36
CA TYR A 116 -7.90 5.75 18.33
C TYR A 116 -8.58 4.38 18.25
N GLU A 117 -9.88 4.34 17.99
CA GLU A 117 -10.59 3.08 17.74
C GLU A 117 -10.02 2.40 16.48
N GLN A 118 -9.79 3.15 15.41
CA GLN A 118 -9.12 2.65 14.20
C GLN A 118 -7.71 2.13 14.51
N LEU A 119 -6.93 2.88 15.27
CA LEU A 119 -5.54 2.49 15.62
C LEU A 119 -5.52 1.18 16.40
N TRP A 120 -6.30 1.08 17.47
CA TRP A 120 -6.33 -0.13 18.30
C TRP A 120 -6.91 -1.33 17.58
N GLY A 121 -7.91 -1.13 16.72
CA GLY A 121 -8.43 -2.16 15.84
C GLY A 121 -7.34 -2.69 14.89
N GLY A 122 -6.59 -1.81 14.26
CA GLY A 122 -5.48 -2.17 13.39
C GLY A 122 -4.37 -2.91 14.13
N ILE A 123 -3.93 -2.43 15.30
CA ILE A 123 -2.91 -3.10 16.13
C ILE A 123 -3.37 -4.53 16.48
N LYS A 124 -4.62 -4.68 16.92
CA LYS A 124 -5.18 -5.98 17.25
C LYS A 124 -5.19 -6.92 16.04
N ALA A 125 -5.62 -6.43 14.89
CA ALA A 125 -5.67 -7.22 13.66
C ALA A 125 -4.28 -7.70 13.20
N VAL A 126 -3.25 -6.86 13.32
CA VAL A 126 -1.86 -7.25 13.01
C VAL A 126 -1.39 -8.35 13.96
N PHE A 127 -1.61 -8.24 15.27
CA PHE A 127 -1.27 -9.33 16.18
C PHE A 127 -2.04 -10.63 15.88
N GLN A 128 -3.32 -10.54 15.55
CA GLN A 128 -4.14 -11.70 15.21
C GLN A 128 -3.69 -12.36 13.90
N SER A 129 -3.16 -11.60 12.95
CA SER A 129 -2.66 -12.13 11.67
C SER A 129 -1.52 -13.14 11.83
N TRP A 130 -0.79 -13.12 12.95
CA TRP A 130 0.17 -14.17 13.32
C TRP A 130 -0.46 -15.56 13.32
N ASN A 131 -1.72 -15.67 13.71
CA ASN A 131 -2.48 -16.91 13.76
C ASN A 131 -3.38 -17.12 12.51
N GLY A 132 -3.23 -16.31 11.50
CA GLY A 132 -3.89 -16.50 10.21
C GLY A 132 -3.39 -17.75 9.48
N LYS A 133 -4.25 -18.40 8.69
CA LYS A 133 -3.95 -19.67 7.99
C LYS A 133 -2.66 -19.59 7.16
N ARG A 134 -2.45 -18.49 6.42
CA ARG A 134 -1.23 -18.26 5.63
C ARG A 134 0.02 -18.21 6.50
N ALA A 135 -0.01 -17.44 7.57
CA ALA A 135 1.12 -17.27 8.48
C ALA A 135 1.48 -18.58 9.20
N ILE A 136 0.49 -19.37 9.60
CA ILE A 136 0.70 -20.70 10.19
C ILE A 136 1.37 -21.63 9.18
N SER A 137 0.88 -21.70 7.95
CA SER A 137 1.44 -22.54 6.88
C SER A 137 2.87 -22.14 6.55
N TYR A 138 3.13 -20.84 6.40
CA TYR A 138 4.47 -20.29 6.15
C TYR A 138 5.46 -20.67 7.25
N ARG A 139 5.09 -20.49 8.53
CA ARG A 139 5.94 -20.86 9.65
C ARG A 139 6.29 -22.35 9.68
N LYS A 140 5.34 -23.21 9.30
CA LYS A 140 5.60 -24.67 9.20
C LYS A 140 6.63 -24.97 8.12
N ILE A 141 6.54 -24.33 6.95
CA ILE A 141 7.48 -24.52 5.83
C ILE A 141 8.87 -24.01 6.18
N GLU A 142 8.95 -22.82 6.77
CA GLU A 142 10.20 -22.14 7.09
C GLU A 142 10.78 -22.55 8.46
N ASN A 143 10.17 -23.51 9.16
CA ASN A 143 10.58 -23.97 10.50
C ASN A 143 10.68 -22.82 11.52
N ILE A 144 9.76 -21.85 11.46
CA ILE A 144 9.69 -20.74 12.41
C ILE A 144 8.85 -21.16 13.63
N PRO A 145 9.38 -21.02 14.85
CA PRO A 145 8.66 -21.40 16.07
C PRO A 145 7.34 -20.63 16.24
N HIS A 146 6.27 -21.35 16.56
CA HIS A 146 4.93 -20.75 16.71
C HIS A 146 4.83 -19.81 17.91
N GLU A 147 5.62 -20.06 18.95
CA GLU A 147 5.64 -19.31 20.20
C GLU A 147 6.33 -17.94 20.10
N TRP A 148 6.98 -17.60 18.98
CA TRP A 148 7.71 -16.33 18.85
C TRP A 148 6.79 -15.11 18.82
N GLY A 149 5.67 -15.18 18.14
CA GLY A 149 4.79 -14.02 17.95
C GLY A 149 5.34 -12.97 16.96
N THR A 150 4.68 -11.83 16.91
CA THR A 150 5.04 -10.71 16.04
C THR A 150 5.03 -9.38 16.79
N ALA A 151 5.53 -8.33 16.14
CA ALA A 151 5.48 -6.95 16.62
C ALA A 151 4.68 -6.08 15.66
N VAL A 152 4.18 -4.96 16.15
CA VAL A 152 3.46 -3.95 15.37
C VAL A 152 4.26 -2.66 15.35
N ASN A 153 4.49 -2.11 14.17
CA ASN A 153 5.02 -0.77 13.99
C ASN A 153 3.89 0.19 13.62
N VAL A 154 3.80 1.31 14.32
CA VAL A 154 2.95 2.43 13.93
C VAL A 154 3.83 3.50 13.32
N GLN A 155 3.66 3.75 12.02
CA GLN A 155 4.51 4.62 11.23
C GLN A 155 3.69 5.75 10.61
N ALA A 156 4.23 6.97 10.60
CA ALA A 156 3.61 8.05 9.87
C ALA A 156 3.48 7.72 8.39
N MET A 157 2.31 8.03 7.82
CA MET A 157 2.09 7.87 6.38
C MET A 157 2.90 8.91 5.60
N VAL A 158 3.50 8.44 4.50
CA VAL A 158 4.00 9.27 3.40
C VAL A 158 3.31 8.84 2.12
N PHE A 159 3.06 9.78 1.22
CA PHE A 159 2.15 9.57 0.12
C PHE A 159 2.82 9.77 -1.24
N GLY A 160 2.86 8.71 -2.03
CA GLY A 160 3.36 8.73 -3.41
C GLY A 160 2.33 9.22 -4.43
N ASN A 161 1.14 9.63 -3.98
CA ASN A 161 0.02 10.02 -4.84
C ASN A 161 -0.54 11.42 -4.54
N THR A 162 0.30 12.33 -4.08
CA THR A 162 -0.08 13.73 -3.83
C THR A 162 0.01 14.62 -5.07
N GLY A 163 0.60 14.13 -6.15
CA GLY A 163 0.75 14.86 -7.42
C GLY A 163 1.92 14.35 -8.26
N GLU A 164 2.27 15.11 -9.29
CA GLU A 164 3.27 14.71 -10.29
C GLU A 164 4.70 14.58 -9.74
N GLN A 165 5.01 15.27 -8.65
CA GLN A 165 6.30 15.17 -7.95
C GLN A 165 6.33 14.09 -6.88
N SER A 166 5.34 13.21 -6.89
CA SER A 166 5.21 12.11 -5.95
C SER A 166 5.18 10.77 -6.67
N ALA A 167 5.74 9.75 -6.03
CA ALA A 167 5.88 8.42 -6.60
C ALA A 167 6.04 7.37 -5.51
N THR A 168 5.90 6.12 -5.89
CA THR A 168 6.26 4.98 -5.04
C THR A 168 7.01 3.94 -5.86
N GLY A 169 7.82 3.11 -5.23
CA GLY A 169 8.55 2.08 -5.94
C GLY A 169 9.13 1.00 -5.04
N VAL A 170 9.59 -0.02 -5.72
CA VAL A 170 10.30 -1.16 -5.14
C VAL A 170 11.64 -1.34 -5.86
N ALA A 171 12.65 -1.70 -5.12
CA ALA A 171 13.99 -1.85 -5.68
C ALA A 171 14.77 -3.00 -5.02
N PHE A 172 15.67 -3.59 -5.80
CA PHE A 172 16.63 -4.58 -5.31
C PHE A 172 18.04 -4.01 -5.48
N THR A 173 18.85 -4.10 -4.46
CA THR A 173 20.23 -3.59 -4.51
C THR A 173 21.08 -4.25 -5.58
N ARG A 174 20.69 -5.45 -6.04
CA ARG A 174 21.22 -6.21 -7.18
C ARG A 174 20.09 -6.76 -8.03
N ASN A 175 20.38 -7.19 -9.23
CA ASN A 175 19.41 -7.94 -10.02
C ASN A 175 19.07 -9.26 -9.30
N PRO A 176 17.79 -9.48 -8.89
CA PRO A 176 17.42 -10.65 -8.09
C PRO A 176 17.52 -11.98 -8.85
N ALA A 177 17.47 -11.95 -10.19
CA ALA A 177 17.55 -13.15 -11.01
C ALA A 177 19.00 -13.60 -11.26
N THR A 178 19.97 -12.68 -11.33
CA THR A 178 21.35 -12.96 -11.76
C THR A 178 22.39 -12.68 -10.67
N GLY A 179 22.06 -11.93 -9.64
CA GLY A 179 23.00 -11.45 -8.61
C GLY A 179 23.95 -10.35 -9.09
N THR A 180 23.84 -9.91 -10.35
CA THR A 180 24.69 -8.84 -10.89
C THR A 180 24.49 -7.53 -10.14
N ASN A 181 25.55 -6.76 -9.92
CA ASN A 181 25.50 -5.49 -9.22
C ASN A 181 24.86 -4.37 -10.07
N ASN A 182 23.65 -4.62 -10.52
CA ASN A 182 22.81 -3.64 -11.20
C ASN A 182 21.67 -3.27 -10.29
N PHE A 183 21.46 -1.97 -10.05
CA PHE A 183 20.34 -1.47 -9.28
C PHE A 183 19.06 -1.73 -10.09
N TYR A 184 18.25 -2.65 -9.63
CA TYR A 184 17.07 -3.15 -10.32
C TYR A 184 15.81 -2.77 -9.57
N GLY A 185 14.75 -2.39 -10.28
CA GLY A 185 13.46 -2.10 -9.66
C GLY A 185 12.55 -1.26 -10.54
N GLU A 186 11.42 -0.93 -9.96
CA GLU A 186 10.30 -0.31 -10.65
C GLU A 186 9.69 0.80 -9.79
N TRP A 187 9.12 1.80 -10.46
CA TRP A 187 8.44 2.91 -9.79
C TRP A 187 7.18 3.34 -10.57
N LEU A 188 6.24 3.94 -9.85
CA LEU A 188 5.03 4.53 -10.41
C LEU A 188 4.86 5.96 -9.95
N GLN A 189 4.69 6.88 -10.89
CA GLN A 189 4.36 8.26 -10.60
C GLN A 189 2.92 8.38 -10.10
N ASN A 190 2.74 9.26 -9.12
CA ASN A 190 1.42 9.59 -8.55
C ASN A 190 0.64 8.32 -8.17
N ALA A 191 1.25 7.44 -7.36
CA ALA A 191 0.74 6.14 -6.98
C ALA A 191 1.04 5.78 -5.52
N GLN A 192 0.25 4.90 -4.95
CA GLN A 192 0.54 4.26 -3.67
C GLN A 192 1.19 2.90 -3.87
N GLY A 193 1.82 2.33 -2.82
CA GLY A 193 2.48 1.03 -2.88
C GLY A 193 1.56 -0.11 -3.33
N GLU A 194 0.28 -0.05 -2.99
CA GLU A 194 -0.74 -0.99 -3.46
C GLU A 194 -0.86 -1.02 -4.99
N ASP A 195 -0.72 0.13 -5.65
CA ASP A 195 -0.87 0.26 -7.10
C ASP A 195 0.30 -0.43 -7.85
N VAL A 196 1.51 -0.43 -7.25
CA VAL A 196 2.68 -1.17 -7.78
C VAL A 196 2.46 -2.68 -7.69
N VAL A 197 2.01 -3.14 -6.53
CA VAL A 197 1.82 -4.58 -6.26
C VAL A 197 0.63 -5.15 -7.02
N ALA A 198 -0.44 -4.37 -7.20
CA ALA A 198 -1.66 -4.80 -7.88
C ALA A 198 -1.50 -4.93 -9.41
N GLY A 199 -0.42 -4.39 -9.99
CA GLY A 199 -0.17 -4.44 -11.43
C GLY A 199 -1.23 -3.71 -12.28
N THR A 200 -1.93 -2.75 -11.70
CA THR A 200 -2.99 -1.98 -12.37
C THR A 200 -2.48 -0.99 -13.40
N ARG A 201 -1.20 -0.66 -13.32
CA ARG A 201 -0.48 0.26 -14.20
C ARG A 201 0.87 -0.34 -14.58
N THR A 202 1.36 -0.07 -15.78
CA THR A 202 2.71 -0.47 -16.19
C THR A 202 3.75 0.34 -15.42
N PRO A 203 4.61 -0.29 -14.60
CA PRO A 203 5.61 0.42 -13.85
C PRO A 203 6.78 0.86 -14.75
N HIS A 204 7.43 1.94 -14.35
CA HIS A 204 8.61 2.49 -15.01
C HIS A 204 9.89 1.88 -14.43
N PRO A 205 10.95 1.71 -15.22
CA PRO A 205 12.25 1.24 -14.73
C PRO A 205 12.94 2.29 -13.85
N LEU A 206 13.75 1.88 -12.89
CA LEU A 206 14.53 2.81 -12.05
C LEU A 206 15.59 3.57 -12.84
N ASN A 207 16.26 2.93 -13.80
CA ASN A 207 17.36 3.52 -14.54
C ASN A 207 17.38 3.06 -15.99
N GLU A 208 18.18 3.74 -16.79
CA GLU A 208 18.31 3.46 -18.23
C GLU A 208 18.96 2.08 -18.51
N ALA A 209 19.86 1.64 -17.62
CA ALA A 209 20.59 0.38 -17.79
C ALA A 209 19.73 -0.89 -17.63
N THR A 210 18.58 -0.78 -16.96
CA THR A 210 17.67 -1.91 -16.71
C THR A 210 16.43 -1.90 -17.60
N LYS A 211 16.33 -0.97 -18.54
CA LYS A 211 15.26 -0.94 -19.55
C LYS A 211 15.26 -2.20 -20.41
N THR A 212 14.07 -2.73 -20.64
CA THR A 212 13.81 -3.83 -21.59
C THR A 212 13.22 -3.29 -22.89
N SER A 213 13.08 -4.14 -23.91
CA SER A 213 12.37 -3.76 -25.15
C SER A 213 10.96 -3.22 -24.91
N GLU A 214 10.29 -3.72 -23.88
CA GLU A 214 8.91 -3.33 -23.51
C GLU A 214 8.87 -1.99 -22.77
N SER A 215 9.91 -1.64 -22.01
CA SER A 215 9.98 -0.42 -21.21
C SER A 215 10.81 0.71 -21.84
N GLN A 216 11.34 0.53 -23.05
CA GLN A 216 12.16 1.53 -23.76
C GLN A 216 11.50 2.91 -23.87
N HIS A 217 10.18 2.93 -24.04
CA HIS A 217 9.39 4.16 -24.19
C HIS A 217 9.03 4.82 -22.85
N LEU A 218 9.29 4.16 -21.72
CA LEU A 218 8.99 4.65 -20.39
C LEU A 218 10.18 5.44 -19.83
N GLU A 219 9.91 6.55 -19.17
CA GLU A 219 10.94 7.38 -18.55
C GLU A 219 11.41 6.73 -17.24
N SER A 220 12.71 6.58 -17.05
CA SER A 220 13.27 6.03 -15.81
C SER A 220 13.27 7.07 -14.69
N LEU A 221 13.34 6.61 -13.43
CA LEU A 221 13.50 7.50 -12.28
C LEU A 221 14.80 8.30 -12.35
N GLU A 222 15.86 7.69 -12.87
CA GLU A 222 17.17 8.33 -13.12
C GLU A 222 17.06 9.59 -13.98
N VAL A 223 16.17 9.57 -14.99
CA VAL A 223 15.93 10.71 -15.89
C VAL A 223 14.89 11.65 -15.28
N PHE A 224 13.81 11.12 -14.73
CA PHE A 224 12.68 11.92 -14.26
C PHE A 224 12.99 12.69 -12.96
N MET A 225 13.72 12.06 -12.00
CA MET A 225 14.12 12.67 -10.72
C MET A 225 15.58 12.30 -10.38
N PRO A 226 16.58 12.86 -11.09
CA PRO A 226 17.97 12.45 -10.96
C PRO A 226 18.54 12.58 -9.55
N GLU A 227 18.22 13.65 -8.82
CA GLU A 227 18.71 13.85 -7.44
C GLU A 227 18.13 12.81 -6.46
N VAL A 228 16.87 12.42 -6.67
CA VAL A 228 16.21 11.36 -5.90
C VAL A 228 16.84 10.01 -6.21
N TYR A 229 17.06 9.72 -7.49
CA TYR A 229 17.73 8.49 -7.92
C TYR A 229 19.14 8.37 -7.35
N GLU A 230 19.95 9.42 -7.40
CA GLU A 230 21.28 9.44 -6.80
C GLU A 230 21.25 9.18 -5.28
N SER A 231 20.27 9.76 -4.60
CA SER A 231 20.07 9.54 -3.16
C SER A 231 19.72 8.10 -2.87
N LEU A 232 18.82 7.52 -3.67
CA LEU A 232 18.40 6.12 -3.55
C LEU A 232 19.57 5.16 -3.86
N ASP A 233 20.40 5.46 -4.85
CA ASP A 233 21.60 4.67 -5.19
C ASP A 233 22.65 4.72 -4.06
N LYS A 234 22.84 5.85 -3.40
CA LYS A 234 23.70 5.95 -2.20
C LYS A 234 23.18 5.10 -1.05
N ILE A 235 21.85 5.12 -0.84
CA ILE A 235 21.19 4.33 0.21
C ILE A 235 21.35 2.83 -0.07
N ARG A 236 21.10 2.36 -1.30
CA ARG A 236 21.26 0.94 -1.64
C ARG A 236 22.67 0.41 -1.33
N LYS A 237 23.71 1.20 -1.69
CA LYS A 237 25.11 0.87 -1.41
C LYS A 237 25.39 0.78 0.10
N THR A 238 24.79 1.68 0.87
CA THR A 238 24.91 1.69 2.32
C THR A 238 24.24 0.49 2.95
N LEU A 239 23.03 0.14 2.51
CA LEU A 239 22.25 -1.01 3.00
C LEU A 239 22.97 -2.32 2.69
N GLU A 240 23.40 -2.54 1.45
CA GLU A 240 24.10 -3.75 1.05
C GLU A 240 25.41 -3.93 1.83
N LYS A 241 26.18 -2.85 2.03
CA LYS A 241 27.39 -2.88 2.84
C LYS A 241 27.09 -3.18 4.33
N HIS A 242 26.01 -2.64 4.88
CA HIS A 242 25.63 -2.81 6.28
C HIS A 242 25.16 -4.24 6.57
N TYR A 243 24.27 -4.76 5.73
CA TYR A 243 23.71 -6.11 5.90
C TYR A 243 24.60 -7.22 5.32
N ASN A 244 25.59 -6.86 4.49
CA ASN A 244 26.46 -7.78 3.77
C ASN A 244 25.67 -8.80 2.92
N ASP A 245 24.52 -8.36 2.42
CA ASP A 245 23.62 -9.14 1.59
C ASP A 245 22.73 -8.23 0.74
N MET A 246 22.18 -8.81 -0.36
CA MET A 246 21.21 -8.12 -1.21
C MET A 246 19.99 -7.68 -0.38
N GLN A 247 19.48 -6.50 -0.68
CA GLN A 247 18.30 -5.96 -0.02
C GLN A 247 17.19 -5.68 -1.01
N ASP A 248 15.98 -6.08 -0.63
CA ASP A 248 14.70 -5.63 -1.17
C ASP A 248 14.32 -4.32 -0.47
N ILE A 249 13.98 -3.29 -1.24
CA ILE A 249 13.75 -1.92 -0.75
C ILE A 249 12.37 -1.46 -1.19
N GLU A 250 11.60 -0.94 -0.25
CA GLU A 250 10.37 -0.19 -0.52
C GLU A 250 10.60 1.29 -0.23
N PHE A 251 10.22 2.16 -1.17
CA PHE A 251 10.41 3.61 -1.03
C PHE A 251 9.21 4.40 -1.56
N THR A 252 9.06 5.61 -1.05
CA THR A 252 8.07 6.58 -1.54
C THR A 252 8.75 7.94 -1.73
N ILE A 253 8.32 8.65 -2.74
CA ILE A 253 8.69 10.04 -3.01
C ILE A 253 7.44 10.89 -2.77
N GLU A 254 7.48 11.78 -1.79
CA GLU A 254 6.40 12.71 -1.49
C GLU A 254 6.89 14.12 -1.78
N GLU A 255 6.29 14.77 -2.78
CA GLU A 255 6.63 16.13 -3.21
C GLU A 255 8.15 16.31 -3.44
N GLY A 256 8.77 15.39 -4.19
CA GLY A 256 10.19 15.40 -4.51
C GLY A 256 11.12 14.90 -3.40
N LYS A 257 10.59 14.59 -2.22
CA LYS A 257 11.39 14.08 -1.10
C LYS A 257 11.34 12.56 -1.00
N LEU A 258 12.51 11.92 -0.98
CA LEU A 258 12.65 10.48 -0.82
C LEU A 258 12.43 10.04 0.64
N TRP A 259 11.63 8.97 0.81
CA TRP A 259 11.37 8.30 2.06
C TRP A 259 11.60 6.79 1.91
N MET A 260 12.43 6.23 2.79
CA MET A 260 12.61 4.79 2.87
C MET A 260 11.54 4.20 3.78
N LEU A 261 10.83 3.18 3.29
CA LEU A 261 9.74 2.56 4.05
C LEU A 261 10.17 1.26 4.69
N GLN A 262 10.83 0.41 3.94
CA GLN A 262 11.23 -0.92 4.40
C GLN A 262 12.48 -1.40 3.65
N THR A 263 13.29 -2.22 4.32
CA THR A 263 14.32 -3.04 3.70
C THR A 263 14.25 -4.46 4.23
N ARG A 264 14.51 -5.42 3.35
CA ARG A 264 14.53 -6.86 3.64
C ARG A 264 15.72 -7.52 2.97
N THR A 265 16.25 -8.57 3.59
CA THR A 265 17.21 -9.52 2.99
C THR A 265 16.45 -10.54 2.18
#